data_db6029c9a85b94a4d00813d32131f6b7
#
_entry.id   db6029c9a85b94a4d00813d32131f6b7
#
_cell.length_a   1.000
_cell.length_b   1.000
_cell.length_c   1.000
_cell.angle_alpha   90.00
_cell.angle_beta   90.00
_cell.angle_gamma   90.00
#
_symmetry.space_group_name_H-M   'P 1'
#
loop_
_entity.id
_entity.type
_entity.pdbx_description
1 polymer ?
#
loop_
_entity_poly.entity_id
_entity_poly.type
_entity_poly.pdbx_seq_one_letter_code
_entity_poly.pdbx_strand_id
1 'polypeptide(L)'
;MGRPLIPLVGEILDHSINGDDIDGMWIVCGDQSSRYLARNPTEVDGRQIFLFDPATSPEHPIGEFLCLSSSLSHLQYHDIVTFSLGNRRVYVQWKNGSQSNSVLLTERCDNYCVMCSQPPKTQIDDHLLKNAHDLVSALKLIHVQYPTIGLTGGEPTLYGTELIGLIERILEELPELDIHLLTNGRRFADIDFCEQVRRVLCEPLVLGIPVYGSIADDHDRTVGASGAFFDTIQGVQNLLERHAQIELRVVIQKSTFQILGDLSNFIVRNLPGVAQVSLMGLELMGFARTNFDKVWVDPIDYIDELRNSVRLLDIHGFNPRIFNHQLCVIDPDIRSFAVRSISDWKQDYDEICDECALRPECGGFFSSSELAISRAIKPLKHMQDQPALLHRKSDSNTDVSPASYSRRRLKVSVDPCN
;
A
#
# COMPACT_ATOMS: atom_id res chain seq x y z
N MET A 1 -11.08 -14.93 11.36
CA MET A 1 -9.79 -14.33 11.76
C MET A 1 -9.20 -13.72 10.50
N GLY A 2 -9.27 -12.38 10.36
CA GLY A 2 -8.73 -11.69 9.19
C GLY A 2 -7.25 -11.92 9.06
N ARG A 3 -6.77 -12.29 7.87
CA ARG A 3 -5.34 -12.29 7.56
C ARG A 3 -4.87 -10.84 7.55
N PRO A 4 -3.87 -10.44 8.35
CA PRO A 4 -3.33 -9.10 8.30
C PRO A 4 -2.71 -8.80 6.93
N LEU A 5 -2.44 -7.52 6.64
CA LEU A 5 -1.59 -7.04 5.52
C LEU A 5 -0.12 -7.53 5.73
N ILE A 6 0.03 -8.79 6.05
CA ILE A 6 1.30 -9.42 6.34
C ILE A 6 1.79 -10.08 5.06
N PRO A 7 3.10 -10.12 4.90
CA PRO A 7 3.79 -10.76 3.80
C PRO A 7 3.19 -12.12 3.48
N LEU A 8 3.25 -12.50 2.21
CA LEU A 8 2.89 -13.83 1.75
C LEU A 8 3.47 -14.86 2.73
N VAL A 9 2.60 -15.64 3.35
CA VAL A 9 2.98 -16.63 4.37
C VAL A 9 2.84 -18.00 3.76
N GLY A 10 3.90 -18.78 3.81
CA GLY A 10 3.87 -20.17 3.39
C GLY A 10 4.19 -21.14 4.53
N GLU A 11 3.85 -22.39 4.32
CA GLU A 11 4.09 -23.44 5.30
C GLU A 11 5.41 -24.16 5.03
N ILE A 12 6.19 -24.41 6.10
CA ILE A 12 7.34 -25.29 6.11
C ILE A 12 6.81 -26.70 6.38
N LEU A 13 6.94 -27.60 5.40
CA LEU A 13 6.52 -29.00 5.53
C LEU A 13 7.53 -29.81 6.33
N ASP A 14 8.84 -29.59 6.07
CA ASP A 14 9.95 -30.23 6.73
C ASP A 14 11.23 -29.37 6.67
N HIS A 15 12.25 -29.66 7.49
CA HIS A 15 13.52 -28.98 7.48
C HIS A 15 14.63 -29.85 8.07
N SER A 16 15.87 -29.59 7.65
CA SER A 16 17.10 -30.20 8.22
C SER A 16 18.01 -29.18 8.90
N ILE A 17 17.48 -27.97 9.21
CA ILE A 17 18.28 -26.88 9.75
C ILE A 17 18.82 -27.23 11.14
N ASN A 18 20.12 -27.10 11.29
CA ASN A 18 20.84 -27.29 12.55
C ASN A 18 21.25 -25.94 13.14
N GLY A 19 20.98 -25.76 14.45
CA GLY A 19 21.37 -24.56 15.21
C GLY A 19 20.27 -23.53 15.35
N ASP A 20 20.46 -22.63 16.32
CA ASP A 20 19.44 -21.69 16.79
C ASP A 20 19.47 -20.31 16.07
N ASP A 21 20.54 -19.99 15.34
CA ASP A 21 20.71 -18.69 14.68
C ASP A 21 20.07 -18.65 13.29
N ILE A 22 18.75 -18.57 13.28
CA ILE A 22 17.92 -18.45 12.08
C ILE A 22 17.18 -17.11 12.01
N ASP A 23 17.25 -16.30 13.06
CA ASP A 23 16.62 -14.99 13.13
C ASP A 23 17.21 -14.01 12.09
N GLY A 24 16.36 -13.12 11.57
CA GLY A 24 16.75 -12.08 10.65
C GLY A 24 16.27 -12.29 9.21
N MET A 25 16.75 -11.44 8.31
CA MET A 25 16.38 -11.43 6.90
C MET A 25 17.24 -12.40 6.10
N TRP A 26 16.59 -13.13 5.18
CA TRP A 26 17.21 -14.06 4.26
C TRP A 26 16.81 -13.72 2.83
N ILE A 27 17.77 -13.71 1.92
CA ILE A 27 17.59 -13.37 0.51
C ILE A 27 17.47 -14.65 -0.29
N VAL A 28 16.48 -14.75 -1.16
CA VAL A 28 16.33 -15.86 -2.10
C VAL A 28 17.37 -15.72 -3.21
N CYS A 29 18.21 -16.72 -3.34
CA CYS A 29 19.30 -16.83 -4.32
C CYS A 29 19.09 -18.05 -5.22
N GLY A 30 19.92 -18.16 -6.28
CA GLY A 30 19.86 -19.28 -7.23
C GLY A 30 18.76 -19.10 -8.29
N ASP A 31 18.60 -20.10 -9.13
CA ASP A 31 17.58 -20.17 -10.18
C ASP A 31 16.36 -20.99 -9.75
N GLN A 32 15.38 -21.19 -10.64
CA GLN A 32 14.18 -21.97 -10.35
C GLN A 32 14.45 -23.44 -10.00
N SER A 33 15.59 -23.98 -10.42
CA SER A 33 15.95 -25.40 -10.20
C SER A 33 16.74 -25.61 -8.91
N SER A 34 17.42 -24.57 -8.40
CA SER A 34 18.29 -24.65 -7.22
C SER A 34 18.26 -23.38 -6.38
N ARG A 35 17.09 -23.08 -5.80
CA ARG A 35 16.91 -21.92 -4.91
C ARG A 35 17.47 -22.20 -3.52
N TYR A 36 18.10 -21.18 -2.95
CA TYR A 36 18.57 -21.21 -1.56
C TYR A 36 18.41 -19.85 -0.89
N LEU A 37 18.46 -19.84 0.44
CA LEU A 37 18.46 -18.64 1.26
C LEU A 37 19.88 -18.32 1.70
N ALA A 38 20.28 -17.06 1.60
CA ALA A 38 21.53 -16.54 2.14
C ALA A 38 21.27 -15.21 2.86
N ARG A 39 22.05 -14.91 3.92
CA ARG A 39 21.99 -13.57 4.58
C ARG A 39 22.72 -12.53 3.75
N ASN A 40 23.81 -12.92 3.13
CA ASN A 40 24.57 -12.09 2.22
C ASN A 40 24.88 -12.90 0.95
N PRO A 41 24.26 -12.58 -0.20
CA PRO A 41 24.46 -13.34 -1.44
C PRO A 41 25.87 -13.19 -2.04
N THR A 42 26.69 -12.24 -1.56
CA THR A 42 28.07 -12.04 -2.01
C THR A 42 29.09 -12.88 -1.20
N GLU A 43 28.67 -13.49 -0.11
CA GLU A 43 29.53 -14.38 0.70
C GLU A 43 29.48 -15.82 0.16
N VAL A 44 30.53 -16.24 -0.53
CA VAL A 44 30.63 -17.56 -1.16
C VAL A 44 30.60 -18.69 -0.13
N ASP A 45 31.17 -18.46 1.05
CA ASP A 45 31.24 -19.44 2.15
C ASP A 45 30.18 -19.19 3.24
N GLY A 46 29.21 -18.31 2.96
CA GLY A 46 28.11 -17.98 3.87
C GLY A 46 27.16 -19.18 4.05
N ARG A 47 26.43 -19.19 5.18
CA ARG A 47 25.40 -20.21 5.44
C ARG A 47 24.31 -20.15 4.37
N GLN A 48 24.05 -21.29 3.73
CA GLN A 48 23.03 -21.46 2.70
C GLN A 48 21.99 -22.49 3.17
N ILE A 49 20.70 -22.15 3.01
CA ILE A 49 19.57 -23.02 3.32
C ILE A 49 18.80 -23.27 2.02
N PHE A 50 18.83 -24.49 1.51
CA PHE A 50 18.18 -24.84 0.24
C PHE A 50 16.65 -24.84 0.38
N LEU A 51 15.96 -24.28 -0.62
CA LEU A 51 14.51 -24.32 -0.73
C LEU A 51 14.11 -25.54 -1.56
N PHE A 52 13.36 -26.44 -0.95
CA PHE A 52 12.95 -27.70 -1.53
C PHE A 52 11.42 -27.78 -1.64
N ASP A 53 10.92 -28.15 -2.82
CA ASP A 53 9.52 -28.49 -3.06
C ASP A 53 9.46 -29.94 -3.54
N PRO A 54 8.86 -30.87 -2.74
CA PRO A 54 8.81 -32.30 -3.09
C PRO A 54 8.07 -32.59 -4.39
N ALA A 55 7.17 -31.70 -4.82
CA ALA A 55 6.41 -31.88 -6.05
C ALA A 55 7.23 -31.58 -7.31
N THR A 56 8.23 -30.69 -7.22
CA THR A 56 9.05 -30.26 -8.36
C THR A 56 10.47 -30.81 -8.31
N SER A 57 10.97 -31.16 -7.13
CA SER A 57 12.34 -31.64 -6.90
C SER A 57 12.28 -32.90 -6.01
N PRO A 58 12.21 -34.10 -6.60
CA PRO A 58 12.03 -35.33 -5.82
C PRO A 58 13.27 -35.77 -5.02
N GLU A 59 14.46 -35.21 -5.28
CA GLU A 59 15.68 -35.51 -4.56
C GLU A 59 15.94 -34.50 -3.45
N HIS A 60 16.19 -34.96 -2.23
CA HIS A 60 16.54 -34.12 -1.10
C HIS A 60 17.87 -33.38 -1.36
N PRO A 61 17.93 -32.05 -1.11
CA PRO A 61 19.18 -31.31 -1.22
C PRO A 61 20.19 -31.81 -0.19
N ILE A 62 21.48 -31.71 -0.56
CA ILE A 62 22.58 -31.98 0.37
C ILE A 62 22.80 -30.69 1.18
N GLY A 63 22.78 -30.77 2.52
CA GLY A 63 22.98 -29.65 3.41
C GLY A 63 21.70 -29.24 4.17
N GLU A 64 21.69 -28.01 4.66
CA GLU A 64 20.49 -27.44 5.33
C GLU A 64 19.41 -27.13 4.33
N PHE A 65 18.17 -27.52 4.62
CA PHE A 65 17.05 -27.25 3.73
C PHE A 65 15.75 -26.89 4.46
N LEU A 66 14.87 -26.17 3.74
CA LEU A 66 13.45 -25.99 4.05
C LEU A 66 12.63 -26.65 2.96
N CYS A 67 11.78 -27.60 3.36
CA CYS A 67 10.75 -28.16 2.50
C CYS A 67 9.52 -27.27 2.55
N LEU A 68 9.16 -26.66 1.42
CA LEU A 68 8.08 -25.67 1.34
C LEU A 68 6.82 -26.26 0.73
N SER A 69 5.66 -25.77 1.19
CA SER A 69 4.39 -26.04 0.51
C SER A 69 4.34 -25.33 -0.85
N SER A 70 3.50 -25.83 -1.76
CA SER A 70 3.28 -25.23 -3.09
C SER A 70 2.86 -23.76 -3.05
N SER A 71 2.36 -23.28 -1.91
CA SER A 71 2.01 -21.87 -1.71
C SER A 71 3.22 -20.92 -1.82
N LEU A 72 4.44 -21.42 -1.72
CA LEU A 72 5.69 -20.66 -1.85
C LEU A 72 6.49 -20.97 -3.12
N SER A 73 5.92 -21.71 -4.06
CA SER A 73 6.54 -21.98 -5.37
C SER A 73 6.86 -20.70 -6.16
N HIS A 74 6.16 -19.60 -5.85
CA HIS A 74 6.32 -18.30 -6.49
C HIS A 74 7.46 -17.44 -5.95
N LEU A 75 8.23 -17.88 -4.94
CA LEU A 75 9.42 -17.18 -4.49
C LEU A 75 10.43 -17.05 -5.63
N GLN A 76 10.98 -15.84 -5.80
CA GLN A 76 11.88 -15.49 -6.88
C GLN A 76 13.22 -14.99 -6.35
N TYR A 77 14.19 -14.93 -7.24
CA TYR A 77 15.51 -14.35 -6.99
C TYR A 77 15.37 -12.92 -6.44
N HIS A 78 16.09 -12.63 -5.37
CA HIS A 78 16.07 -11.38 -4.64
C HIS A 78 14.79 -11.10 -3.82
N ASP A 79 13.84 -12.05 -3.70
CA ASP A 79 12.85 -11.96 -2.63
C ASP A 79 13.53 -12.03 -1.27
N ILE A 80 13.02 -11.29 -0.29
CA ILE A 80 13.53 -11.30 1.08
C ILE A 80 12.49 -11.93 1.99
N VAL A 81 12.93 -12.89 2.78
CA VAL A 81 12.05 -13.65 3.68
C VAL A 81 12.59 -13.70 5.10
N THR A 82 11.68 -13.88 6.06
CA THR A 82 11.98 -14.39 7.39
C THR A 82 11.26 -15.71 7.57
N PHE A 83 11.71 -16.55 8.48
CA PHE A 83 11.02 -17.80 8.78
C PHE A 83 11.10 -18.17 10.26
N SER A 84 10.16 -18.97 10.70
CA SER A 84 10.11 -19.51 12.07
C SER A 84 9.86 -21.01 12.02
N LEU A 85 10.80 -21.77 12.53
CA LEU A 85 10.69 -23.23 12.63
C LEU A 85 9.61 -23.64 13.65
N GLY A 86 9.49 -22.88 14.76
CA GLY A 86 8.55 -23.18 15.83
C GLY A 86 7.09 -23.15 15.39
N ASN A 87 6.70 -22.21 14.54
CA ASN A 87 5.35 -22.13 13.96
C ASN A 87 5.27 -22.65 12.51
N ARG A 88 6.37 -23.15 11.97
CA ARG A 88 6.49 -23.74 10.63
C ARG A 88 6.04 -22.78 9.53
N ARG A 89 6.48 -21.51 9.58
CA ARG A 89 6.07 -20.46 8.65
C ARG A 89 7.25 -19.73 8.03
N VAL A 90 7.10 -19.39 6.74
CA VAL A 90 7.94 -18.46 6.01
C VAL A 90 7.13 -17.21 5.73
N TYR A 91 7.70 -16.05 5.95
CA TYR A 91 7.09 -14.73 5.74
C TYR A 91 7.88 -13.98 4.69
N VAL A 92 7.25 -13.59 3.60
CA VAL A 92 7.88 -12.76 2.56
C VAL A 92 7.86 -11.31 3.04
N GLN A 93 9.02 -10.74 3.30
CA GLN A 93 9.18 -9.35 3.76
C GLN A 93 9.29 -8.38 2.59
N TRP A 94 9.86 -8.84 1.47
CA TRP A 94 10.00 -8.10 0.23
C TRP A 94 9.85 -9.04 -0.95
N LYS A 95 9.01 -8.70 -1.91
CA LYS A 95 8.87 -9.41 -3.18
C LYS A 95 9.45 -8.56 -4.30
N ASN A 96 10.63 -8.93 -4.79
CA ASN A 96 11.38 -8.10 -5.73
C ASN A 96 10.66 -7.86 -7.08
N GLY A 97 9.83 -8.82 -7.51
CA GLY A 97 8.99 -8.70 -8.70
C GLY A 97 7.67 -7.94 -8.50
N SER A 98 7.35 -7.44 -7.29
CA SER A 98 6.11 -6.73 -6.99
C SER A 98 6.31 -5.21 -6.97
N GLN A 99 5.36 -4.48 -7.55
CA GLN A 99 5.29 -3.02 -7.47
C GLN A 99 4.67 -2.52 -6.15
N SER A 100 4.21 -3.41 -5.27
CA SER A 100 3.38 -3.07 -4.11
C SER A 100 3.96 -3.63 -2.80
N ASN A 101 5.23 -3.34 -2.53
CA ASN A 101 5.86 -3.71 -1.27
C ASN A 101 5.49 -2.73 -0.15
N SER A 102 5.05 -3.26 0.99
CA SER A 102 4.70 -2.46 2.18
C SER A 102 5.23 -3.10 3.44
N VAL A 103 5.77 -2.28 4.32
CA VAL A 103 6.35 -2.69 5.61
C VAL A 103 5.41 -2.26 6.73
N LEU A 104 5.01 -3.23 7.54
CA LEU A 104 4.21 -3.00 8.74
C LEU A 104 5.13 -2.56 9.87
N LEU A 105 5.03 -1.30 10.30
CA LEU A 105 5.87 -0.75 11.36
C LEU A 105 5.29 -0.98 12.76
N THR A 106 3.96 -0.93 12.89
CA THR A 106 3.25 -1.15 14.15
C THR A 106 1.82 -1.61 13.88
N GLU A 107 1.24 -2.36 14.82
CA GLU A 107 -0.19 -2.66 14.84
C GLU A 107 -0.96 -1.72 15.79
N ARG A 108 -0.25 -0.83 16.53
CA ARG A 108 -0.85 0.17 17.42
C ARG A 108 -1.37 1.36 16.62
N CYS A 109 -2.50 1.91 17.03
CA CYS A 109 -3.09 3.10 16.41
C CYS A 109 -3.89 3.87 17.46
N ASP A 110 -3.93 5.19 17.33
CA ASP A 110 -4.75 6.11 18.12
C ASP A 110 -6.11 6.42 17.47
N ASN A 111 -6.41 5.81 16.31
CA ASN A 111 -7.72 5.75 15.69
C ASN A 111 -8.30 4.33 15.76
N TYR A 112 -9.66 4.23 15.66
CA TYR A 112 -10.39 2.96 15.64
C TYR A 112 -11.39 2.93 14.49
N CYS A 113 -10.88 3.12 13.26
CA CYS A 113 -11.69 3.31 12.06
C CYS A 113 -12.68 2.16 11.84
N VAL A 114 -13.95 2.50 11.56
CA VAL A 114 -15.03 1.50 11.41
C VAL A 114 -14.80 0.51 10.25
N MET A 115 -13.96 0.88 9.28
CA MET A 115 -13.62 0.06 8.11
C MET A 115 -12.16 -0.39 8.09
N CYS A 116 -11.43 -0.26 9.20
CA CYS A 116 -10.01 -0.60 9.23
C CYS A 116 -9.77 -2.03 8.73
N SER A 117 -8.95 -2.17 7.67
CA SER A 117 -8.57 -3.48 7.14
C SER A 117 -7.66 -4.26 8.09
N GLN A 118 -6.94 -3.53 8.95
CA GLN A 118 -6.03 -4.06 9.96
C GLN A 118 -6.36 -3.44 11.33
N PRO A 119 -7.32 -4.00 12.07
CA PRO A 119 -7.74 -3.48 13.37
C PRO A 119 -6.56 -3.31 14.33
N PRO A 120 -6.47 -2.16 15.03
CA PRO A 120 -5.35 -1.89 15.92
C PRO A 120 -5.27 -2.86 17.10
N LYS A 121 -4.03 -3.12 17.53
CA LYS A 121 -3.70 -3.91 18.71
C LYS A 121 -3.06 -3.02 19.75
N THR A 122 -3.13 -3.44 21.01
CA THR A 122 -2.58 -2.71 22.17
C THR A 122 -1.22 -3.26 22.63
N GLN A 123 -0.79 -4.38 22.06
CA GLN A 123 0.45 -5.04 22.42
C GLN A 123 1.67 -4.25 21.91
N ILE A 124 2.75 -4.24 22.70
CA ILE A 124 4.03 -3.70 22.28
C ILE A 124 4.57 -4.55 21.13
N ASP A 125 4.97 -3.90 20.06
CA ASP A 125 5.36 -4.53 18.79
C ASP A 125 6.64 -3.93 18.18
N ASP A 126 7.54 -3.42 19.02
CA ASP A 126 8.79 -2.75 18.62
C ASP A 126 9.70 -3.61 17.73
N HIS A 127 9.50 -4.94 17.76
CA HIS A 127 10.16 -5.86 16.86
C HIS A 127 9.82 -5.59 15.38
N LEU A 128 8.65 -4.98 15.08
CA LEU A 128 8.26 -4.64 13.70
C LEU A 128 9.13 -3.51 13.15
N LEU A 129 9.39 -2.49 13.96
CA LEU A 129 10.29 -1.40 13.58
C LEU A 129 11.73 -1.92 13.40
N LYS A 130 12.19 -2.81 14.30
CA LYS A 130 13.49 -3.48 14.14
C LYS A 130 13.55 -4.26 12.81
N ASN A 131 12.52 -5.02 12.49
CA ASN A 131 12.43 -5.75 11.21
C ASN A 131 12.51 -4.82 10.00
N ALA A 132 11.93 -3.61 10.08
CA ALA A 132 12.06 -2.61 9.03
C ALA A 132 13.52 -2.16 8.83
N HIS A 133 14.26 -1.93 9.91
CA HIS A 133 15.68 -1.61 9.84
C HIS A 133 16.51 -2.79 9.27
N ASP A 134 16.19 -4.01 9.63
CA ASP A 134 16.85 -5.22 9.09
C ASP A 134 16.55 -5.38 7.60
N LEU A 135 15.31 -5.06 7.16
CA LEU A 135 14.94 -5.07 5.75
C LEU A 135 15.73 -4.03 4.94
N VAL A 136 15.92 -2.81 5.45
CA VAL A 136 16.77 -1.79 4.80
C VAL A 136 18.19 -2.35 4.58
N SER A 137 18.75 -3.03 5.59
CA SER A 137 20.08 -3.66 5.46
C SER A 137 20.11 -4.73 4.37
N ALA A 138 19.06 -5.55 4.25
CA ALA A 138 18.97 -6.60 3.24
C ALA A 138 18.76 -6.04 1.82
N LEU A 139 17.96 -4.97 1.68
CA LEU A 139 17.69 -4.32 0.38
C LEU A 139 18.96 -3.75 -0.27
N LYS A 140 19.94 -3.32 0.51
CA LYS A 140 21.26 -2.86 0.01
C LYS A 140 22.05 -3.96 -0.70
N LEU A 141 21.75 -5.21 -0.43
CA LEU A 141 22.49 -6.37 -0.96
C LEU A 141 21.88 -6.92 -2.26
N ILE A 142 20.77 -6.34 -2.71
CA ILE A 142 20.07 -6.80 -3.90
C ILE A 142 19.86 -5.65 -4.91
N HIS A 143 19.56 -6.01 -6.16
CA HIS A 143 19.04 -5.06 -7.12
C HIS A 143 17.51 -5.01 -6.98
N VAL A 144 16.98 -3.86 -6.54
CA VAL A 144 15.54 -3.63 -6.37
C VAL A 144 14.92 -3.35 -7.74
N GLN A 145 13.98 -4.21 -8.16
CA GLN A 145 13.36 -4.10 -9.48
C GLN A 145 12.34 -2.95 -9.55
N TYR A 146 11.55 -2.77 -8.49
CA TYR A 146 10.54 -1.72 -8.38
C TYR A 146 10.82 -0.88 -7.13
N PRO A 147 11.42 0.29 -7.29
CA PRO A 147 11.97 1.07 -6.18
C PRO A 147 10.87 1.86 -5.45
N THR A 148 9.90 1.17 -4.86
CA THR A 148 8.84 1.79 -4.05
C THR A 148 8.65 1.00 -2.77
N ILE A 149 8.64 1.70 -1.64
CA ILE A 149 8.37 1.13 -0.32
C ILE A 149 7.20 1.85 0.35
N GLY A 150 6.17 1.09 0.74
CA GLY A 150 5.10 1.57 1.60
C GLY A 150 5.50 1.39 3.08
N LEU A 151 5.48 2.45 3.85
CA LEU A 151 5.59 2.38 5.31
C LEU A 151 4.18 2.51 5.89
N THR A 152 3.71 1.46 6.55
CA THR A 152 2.32 1.35 7.01
C THR A 152 2.24 0.79 8.42
N GLY A 153 1.03 0.71 8.93
CA GLY A 153 0.78 0.11 10.24
C GLY A 153 -0.61 0.42 10.73
N GLY A 154 -0.77 0.42 12.04
CA GLY A 154 -1.82 1.15 12.69
C GLY A 154 -1.56 2.65 12.48
N GLU A 155 -0.67 3.24 13.31
CA GLU A 155 -0.20 4.62 13.12
C GLU A 155 1.33 4.70 13.31
N PRO A 156 2.11 4.79 12.23
CA PRO A 156 3.58 4.81 12.31
C PRO A 156 4.15 5.98 13.12
N THR A 157 3.47 7.15 13.12
CA THR A 157 3.97 8.33 13.83
C THR A 157 3.98 8.17 15.35
N LEU A 158 3.36 7.11 15.90
CA LEU A 158 3.48 6.76 17.32
C LEU A 158 4.93 6.49 17.77
N TYR A 159 5.80 6.10 16.83
CA TYR A 159 7.24 5.94 17.10
C TYR A 159 8.01 7.27 17.20
N GLY A 160 7.41 8.38 16.77
CA GLY A 160 8.05 9.70 16.89
C GLY A 160 9.38 9.77 16.15
N THR A 161 10.46 10.08 16.89
CA THR A 161 11.82 10.25 16.31
C THR A 161 12.40 8.96 15.75
N GLU A 162 11.99 7.79 16.21
CA GLU A 162 12.45 6.50 15.69
C GLU A 162 11.94 6.28 14.26
N LEU A 163 10.70 6.69 13.93
CA LEU A 163 10.19 6.69 12.56
C LEU A 163 11.02 7.62 11.67
N ILE A 164 11.34 8.84 12.18
CA ILE A 164 12.16 9.80 11.43
C ILE A 164 13.52 9.18 11.11
N GLY A 165 14.16 8.55 12.09
CA GLY A 165 15.46 7.87 11.92
C GLY A 165 15.41 6.72 10.90
N LEU A 166 14.29 5.98 10.82
CA LEU A 166 14.10 4.97 9.78
C LEU A 166 14.00 5.59 8.38
N ILE A 167 13.21 6.67 8.23
CA ILE A 167 13.06 7.36 6.94
C ILE A 167 14.39 7.97 6.49
N GLU A 168 15.12 8.65 7.39
CA GLU A 168 16.46 9.17 7.10
C GLU A 168 17.38 8.08 6.59
N ARG A 169 17.41 6.95 7.28
CA ARG A 169 18.22 5.81 6.89
C ARG A 169 17.85 5.29 5.50
N ILE A 170 16.55 5.22 5.14
CA ILE A 170 16.13 4.82 3.80
C ILE A 170 16.62 5.84 2.77
N LEU A 171 16.44 7.14 3.01
CA LEU A 171 16.87 8.20 2.10
C LEU A 171 18.39 8.21 1.88
N GLU A 172 19.17 7.92 2.91
CA GLU A 172 20.64 7.89 2.84
C GLU A 172 21.17 6.60 2.18
N GLU A 173 20.63 5.44 2.56
CA GLU A 173 21.17 4.14 2.17
C GLU A 173 20.56 3.57 0.87
N LEU A 174 19.34 4.00 0.50
CA LEU A 174 18.55 3.55 -0.65
C LEU A 174 17.91 4.74 -1.39
N PRO A 175 18.71 5.69 -1.88
CA PRO A 175 18.21 6.98 -2.42
C PRO A 175 17.34 6.84 -3.67
N GLU A 176 17.32 5.67 -4.31
CA GLU A 176 16.45 5.36 -5.44
C GLU A 176 15.03 4.95 -5.03
N LEU A 177 14.77 4.67 -3.73
CA LEU A 177 13.45 4.25 -3.28
C LEU A 177 12.50 5.44 -3.13
N ASP A 178 11.34 5.33 -3.77
CA ASP A 178 10.18 6.18 -3.48
C ASP A 178 9.49 5.68 -2.19
N ILE A 179 9.29 6.58 -1.22
CA ILE A 179 8.71 6.24 0.08
C ILE A 179 7.26 6.72 0.15
N HIS A 180 6.33 5.82 0.48
CA HIS A 180 4.94 6.15 0.72
C HIS A 180 4.57 5.86 2.17
N LEU A 181 4.53 6.89 3.03
CA LEU A 181 4.14 6.77 4.43
C LEU A 181 2.62 6.90 4.58
N LEU A 182 1.96 5.84 5.04
CA LEU A 182 0.54 5.87 5.40
C LEU A 182 0.39 6.24 6.89
N THR A 183 -0.29 7.36 7.14
CA THR A 183 -0.48 7.90 8.49
C THR A 183 -1.87 8.52 8.61
N ASN A 184 -2.45 8.55 9.81
CA ASN A 184 -3.70 9.28 10.05
C ASN A 184 -3.53 10.81 10.07
N GLY A 185 -2.30 11.30 10.09
CA GLY A 185 -1.96 12.72 9.99
C GLY A 185 -2.09 13.51 11.29
N ARG A 186 -2.67 12.95 12.34
CA ARG A 186 -3.01 13.66 13.58
C ARG A 186 -1.80 14.23 14.32
N ARG A 187 -0.72 13.47 14.41
CA ARG A 187 0.48 13.91 15.13
C ARG A 187 1.14 15.14 14.51
N PHE A 188 0.91 15.40 13.22
CA PHE A 188 1.42 16.59 12.55
C PHE A 188 0.65 17.88 12.91
N ALA A 189 -0.43 17.81 13.72
CA ALA A 189 -1.00 18.99 14.37
C ALA A 189 -0.04 19.60 15.39
N ASP A 190 0.84 18.80 15.99
CA ASP A 190 1.94 19.26 16.83
C ASP A 190 3.02 19.89 15.95
N ILE A 191 3.22 21.20 16.12
CA ILE A 191 4.17 21.98 15.34
C ILE A 191 5.61 21.56 15.61
N ASP A 192 5.93 21.18 16.85
CA ASP A 192 7.28 20.75 17.23
C ASP A 192 7.61 19.41 16.59
N PHE A 193 6.65 18.51 16.46
CA PHE A 193 6.83 17.28 15.70
C PHE A 193 6.99 17.55 14.20
N CYS A 194 6.21 18.48 13.63
CA CYS A 194 6.36 18.90 12.25
C CYS A 194 7.76 19.44 11.95
N GLU A 195 8.35 20.23 12.85
CA GLU A 195 9.72 20.71 12.67
C GLU A 195 10.77 19.58 12.74
N GLN A 196 10.55 18.57 13.59
CA GLN A 196 11.44 17.40 13.65
C GLN A 196 11.42 16.58 12.35
N VAL A 197 10.25 16.40 11.72
CA VAL A 197 10.15 15.66 10.44
C VAL A 197 10.57 16.47 9.24
N ARG A 198 10.71 17.79 9.34
CA ARG A 198 10.99 18.69 8.21
C ARG A 198 12.16 18.23 7.34
N ARG A 199 13.21 17.70 7.96
CA ARG A 199 14.42 17.24 7.28
C ARG A 199 14.21 16.03 6.36
N VAL A 200 13.11 15.28 6.54
CA VAL A 200 12.74 14.14 5.70
C VAL A 200 11.55 14.42 4.77
N LEU A 201 10.93 15.62 4.87
CA LEU A 201 9.81 16.04 4.02
C LEU A 201 10.29 16.52 2.65
N CYS A 202 11.03 15.69 1.94
CA CYS A 202 11.50 15.98 0.59
C CYS A 202 11.15 14.83 -0.35
N GLU A 203 11.19 15.06 -1.66
CA GLU A 203 11.15 13.93 -2.58
C GLU A 203 12.30 12.96 -2.24
N PRO A 204 12.04 11.65 -2.16
CA PRO A 204 10.88 10.92 -2.70
C PRO A 204 9.80 10.51 -1.66
N LEU A 205 9.61 11.24 -0.56
CA LEU A 205 8.61 10.90 0.46
C LEU A 205 7.24 11.48 0.13
N VAL A 206 6.22 10.62 0.10
CA VAL A 206 4.80 10.99 -0.01
C VAL A 206 4.04 10.52 1.23
N LEU A 207 3.18 11.39 1.76
CA LEU A 207 2.34 11.13 2.91
C LEU A 207 0.91 10.82 2.47
N GLY A 208 0.45 9.59 2.70
CA GLY A 208 -0.93 9.17 2.45
C GLY A 208 -1.80 9.39 3.69
N ILE A 209 -2.65 10.43 3.68
CA ILE A 209 -3.44 10.85 4.84
C ILE A 209 -4.94 10.70 4.55
N PRO A 210 -5.72 9.95 5.38
CA PRO A 210 -7.14 9.76 5.19
C PRO A 210 -7.97 10.95 5.69
N VAL A 211 -9.00 11.34 4.91
CA VAL A 211 -10.02 12.30 5.32
C VAL A 211 -11.40 11.78 4.91
N TYR A 212 -12.38 11.78 5.84
CA TYR A 212 -13.67 11.13 5.63
C TYR A 212 -14.90 12.03 5.76
N GLY A 213 -14.72 13.31 6.00
CA GLY A 213 -15.81 14.27 6.10
C GLY A 213 -15.33 15.70 5.98
N SER A 214 -16.24 16.62 5.66
CA SER A 214 -16.01 18.05 5.65
C SER A 214 -16.25 18.72 7.02
N ILE A 215 -16.77 17.93 7.97
CA ILE A 215 -17.03 18.34 9.36
C ILE A 215 -16.52 17.27 10.34
N ALA A 216 -16.28 17.70 11.58
CA ALA A 216 -15.72 16.84 12.63
C ALA A 216 -16.60 15.60 12.91
N ASP A 217 -17.93 15.76 12.95
CA ASP A 217 -18.84 14.68 13.29
C ASP A 217 -18.73 13.48 12.32
N ASP A 218 -18.59 13.74 11.03
CA ASP A 218 -18.49 12.70 10.00
C ASP A 218 -17.12 12.00 10.03
N HIS A 219 -16.05 12.79 10.16
CA HIS A 219 -14.69 12.25 10.20
C HIS A 219 -14.46 11.44 11.48
N ASP A 220 -14.72 12.05 12.65
CA ASP A 220 -14.46 11.46 13.98
C ASP A 220 -15.25 10.16 14.16
N ARG A 221 -16.52 10.14 13.73
CA ARG A 221 -17.36 8.93 13.75
C ARG A 221 -16.77 7.83 12.86
N THR A 222 -16.22 8.19 11.71
CA THR A 222 -15.61 7.24 10.78
C THR A 222 -14.31 6.66 11.32
N VAL A 223 -13.45 7.50 11.89
CA VAL A 223 -12.15 7.06 12.43
C VAL A 223 -12.23 6.58 13.88
N GLY A 224 -13.38 6.71 14.54
CA GLY A 224 -13.59 6.25 15.91
C GLY A 224 -12.76 6.98 16.95
N ALA A 225 -12.42 8.26 16.72
CA ALA A 225 -11.59 9.07 17.60
C ALA A 225 -12.10 10.53 17.61
N SER A 226 -12.47 11.01 18.80
CA SER A 226 -12.95 12.39 18.99
C SER A 226 -11.81 13.40 18.79
N GLY A 227 -12.08 14.49 18.07
CA GLY A 227 -11.11 15.54 17.75
C GLY A 227 -10.15 15.21 16.62
N ALA A 228 -10.23 14.00 16.05
CA ALA A 228 -9.35 13.55 14.98
C ALA A 228 -9.45 14.44 13.73
N PHE A 229 -10.64 14.96 13.41
CA PHE A 229 -10.81 15.88 12.28
C PHE A 229 -9.90 17.10 12.39
N PHE A 230 -9.96 17.79 13.54
CA PHE A 230 -9.17 19.00 13.73
C PHE A 230 -7.68 18.70 13.74
N ASP A 231 -7.25 17.62 14.42
CA ASP A 231 -5.85 17.19 14.43
C ASP A 231 -5.37 16.86 13.00
N THR A 232 -6.14 16.05 12.23
CA THR A 232 -5.78 15.64 10.88
C THR A 232 -5.70 16.84 9.92
N ILE A 233 -6.71 17.74 9.94
CA ILE A 233 -6.72 18.91 9.04
C ILE A 233 -5.60 19.89 9.42
N GLN A 234 -5.38 20.16 10.70
CA GLN A 234 -4.25 20.98 11.15
C GLN A 234 -2.91 20.33 10.76
N GLY A 235 -2.79 19.02 10.89
CA GLY A 235 -1.61 18.28 10.48
C GLY A 235 -1.34 18.41 8.98
N VAL A 236 -2.36 18.25 8.14
CA VAL A 236 -2.24 18.47 6.68
C VAL A 236 -1.81 19.89 6.36
N GLN A 237 -2.39 20.91 7.01
CA GLN A 237 -2.02 22.31 6.80
C GLN A 237 -0.56 22.58 7.20
N ASN A 238 -0.14 22.11 8.37
CA ASN A 238 1.25 22.24 8.83
C ASN A 238 2.25 21.58 7.88
N LEU A 239 1.89 20.43 7.31
CA LEU A 239 2.70 19.73 6.30
C LEU A 239 2.76 20.48 4.97
N LEU A 240 1.63 21.04 4.50
CA LEU A 240 1.57 21.84 3.26
C LEU A 240 2.43 23.10 3.36
N GLU A 241 2.45 23.77 4.53
CA GLU A 241 3.33 24.92 4.78
C GLU A 241 4.82 24.56 4.67
N ARG A 242 5.17 23.30 4.83
CA ARG A 242 6.52 22.74 4.72
C ARG A 242 6.79 22.05 3.37
N HIS A 243 5.89 22.26 2.40
CA HIS A 243 5.98 21.73 1.04
C HIS A 243 5.99 20.19 0.97
N ALA A 244 5.43 19.50 1.97
CA ALA A 244 5.31 18.04 1.94
C ALA A 244 4.43 17.57 0.78
N GLN A 245 4.79 16.44 0.18
CA GLN A 245 3.97 15.79 -0.84
C GLN A 245 2.85 14.98 -0.16
N ILE A 246 1.60 15.40 -0.33
CA ILE A 246 0.44 14.79 0.35
C ILE A 246 -0.50 14.17 -0.66
N GLU A 247 -0.84 12.89 -0.43
CA GLU A 247 -1.98 12.19 -1.00
C GLU A 247 -3.12 12.19 0.03
N LEU A 248 -4.25 12.82 -0.26
CA LEU A 248 -5.47 12.60 0.54
C LEU A 248 -6.16 11.31 0.10
N ARG A 249 -6.52 10.47 1.06
CA ARG A 249 -7.11 9.15 0.83
C ARG A 249 -8.54 9.12 1.36
N VAL A 250 -9.50 8.86 0.48
CA VAL A 250 -10.92 8.82 0.80
C VAL A 250 -11.47 7.44 0.47
N VAL A 251 -11.60 6.57 1.48
CA VAL A 251 -12.29 5.28 1.30
C VAL A 251 -13.79 5.53 1.32
N ILE A 252 -14.44 5.26 0.19
CA ILE A 252 -15.88 5.47 0.02
C ILE A 252 -16.63 4.36 0.73
N GLN A 253 -17.57 4.71 1.56
CA GLN A 253 -18.38 3.77 2.35
C GLN A 253 -19.81 4.29 2.56
N LYS A 254 -20.69 3.41 3.03
CA LYS A 254 -22.11 3.67 3.19
C LYS A 254 -22.44 4.92 4.02
N SER A 255 -21.61 5.23 5.02
CA SER A 255 -21.81 6.41 5.88
C SER A 255 -21.31 7.72 5.27
N THR A 256 -20.48 7.66 4.21
CA THR A 256 -19.79 8.86 3.69
C THR A 256 -20.01 9.13 2.20
N PHE A 257 -20.55 8.19 1.41
CA PHE A 257 -20.69 8.41 -0.02
C PHE A 257 -21.58 9.61 -0.37
N GLN A 258 -22.66 9.86 0.40
CA GLN A 258 -23.60 10.97 0.15
C GLN A 258 -22.98 12.34 0.41
N ILE A 259 -21.95 12.43 1.26
CA ILE A 259 -21.24 13.67 1.58
C ILE A 259 -19.94 13.84 0.78
N LEU A 260 -19.69 12.97 -0.22
CA LEU A 260 -18.46 12.99 -1.02
C LEU A 260 -18.28 14.32 -1.77
N GLY A 261 -19.38 14.90 -2.26
CA GLY A 261 -19.39 16.23 -2.89
C GLY A 261 -19.02 17.36 -1.91
N ASP A 262 -19.53 17.32 -0.68
CA ASP A 262 -19.19 18.29 0.36
C ASP A 262 -17.73 18.17 0.79
N LEU A 263 -17.23 16.95 0.93
CA LEU A 263 -15.82 16.69 1.20
C LEU A 263 -14.92 17.21 0.07
N SER A 264 -15.29 16.97 -1.18
CA SER A 264 -14.53 17.46 -2.34
C SER A 264 -14.48 18.99 -2.37
N ASN A 265 -15.60 19.67 -2.09
CA ASN A 265 -15.65 21.14 -1.94
C ASN A 265 -14.79 21.63 -0.77
N PHE A 266 -14.79 20.91 0.35
CA PHE A 266 -13.95 21.24 1.50
C PHE A 266 -12.46 21.15 1.14
N ILE A 267 -12.03 20.06 0.48
CA ILE A 267 -10.65 19.87 0.02
C ILE A 267 -10.22 21.05 -0.90
N VAL A 268 -11.05 21.38 -1.90
CA VAL A 268 -10.74 22.46 -2.84
C VAL A 268 -10.54 23.80 -2.13
N ARG A 269 -11.33 24.09 -1.10
CA ARG A 269 -11.31 25.39 -0.41
C ARG A 269 -10.24 25.49 0.68
N ASN A 270 -9.95 24.38 1.38
CA ASN A 270 -9.20 24.43 2.64
C ASN A 270 -7.82 23.75 2.56
N LEU A 271 -7.57 22.91 1.53
CA LEU A 271 -6.36 22.14 1.40
C LEU A 271 -5.69 22.33 0.03
N PRO A 272 -5.49 23.59 -0.43
CA PRO A 272 -4.80 23.83 -1.69
C PRO A 272 -3.33 23.38 -1.57
N GLY A 273 -2.81 22.75 -2.64
CA GLY A 273 -1.43 22.25 -2.65
C GLY A 273 -1.29 20.76 -2.37
N VAL A 274 -2.38 20.06 -2.01
CA VAL A 274 -2.39 18.60 -1.96
C VAL A 274 -2.05 18.04 -3.36
N ALA A 275 -1.11 17.10 -3.40
CA ALA A 275 -0.57 16.56 -4.64
C ALA A 275 -1.54 15.61 -5.35
N GLN A 276 -2.33 14.86 -4.58
CA GLN A 276 -3.30 13.88 -5.10
C GLN A 276 -4.48 13.70 -4.16
N VAL A 277 -5.66 13.40 -4.74
CA VAL A 277 -6.84 12.95 -4.00
C VAL A 277 -7.26 11.58 -4.50
N SER A 278 -7.11 10.55 -3.67
CA SER A 278 -7.40 9.15 -3.99
C SER A 278 -8.77 8.75 -3.47
N LEU A 279 -9.71 8.56 -4.38
CA LEU A 279 -11.08 8.09 -4.11
C LEU A 279 -11.10 6.57 -4.25
N MET A 280 -11.29 5.85 -3.14
CA MET A 280 -10.99 4.43 -3.05
C MET A 280 -12.23 3.58 -2.75
N GLY A 281 -12.41 2.50 -3.49
CA GLY A 281 -13.36 1.44 -3.12
C GLY A 281 -12.93 0.72 -1.85
N LEU A 282 -13.91 0.26 -1.07
CA LEU A 282 -13.69 -0.42 0.21
C LEU A 282 -13.15 -1.82 0.03
N GLU A 283 -12.07 -2.17 0.74
CA GLU A 283 -11.58 -3.55 0.89
C GLU A 283 -12.29 -4.21 2.07
N LEU A 284 -12.93 -5.37 1.84
CA LEU A 284 -13.72 -6.09 2.85
C LEU A 284 -12.86 -6.98 3.75
N MET A 285 -11.97 -6.35 4.52
CA MET A 285 -11.09 -6.99 5.50
C MET A 285 -11.23 -6.36 6.89
N GLY A 286 -10.77 -7.08 7.92
CA GLY A 286 -10.72 -6.57 9.30
C GLY A 286 -12.08 -6.05 9.78
N PHE A 287 -12.12 -4.79 10.25
CA PHE A 287 -13.37 -4.17 10.70
C PHE A 287 -14.36 -3.91 9.58
N ALA A 288 -13.91 -3.69 8.33
CA ALA A 288 -14.81 -3.57 7.20
C ALA A 288 -15.66 -4.84 7.04
N ARG A 289 -15.08 -6.02 7.23
CA ARG A 289 -15.79 -7.29 7.21
C ARG A 289 -16.75 -7.44 8.40
N THR A 290 -16.32 -7.07 9.59
CA THR A 290 -17.14 -7.17 10.82
C THR A 290 -18.30 -6.17 10.81
N ASN A 291 -18.08 -4.97 10.26
CA ASN A 291 -19.06 -3.89 10.19
C ASN A 291 -19.75 -3.80 8.82
N PHE A 292 -19.78 -4.88 8.06
CA PHE A 292 -20.24 -4.93 6.67
C PHE A 292 -21.51 -4.10 6.42
N ASP A 293 -22.55 -4.34 7.16
CA ASP A 293 -23.86 -3.66 7.00
C ASP A 293 -23.80 -2.14 7.20
N LYS A 294 -22.78 -1.67 7.94
CA LYS A 294 -22.59 -0.24 8.25
C LYS A 294 -21.70 0.47 7.23
N VAL A 295 -20.75 -0.26 6.62
CA VAL A 295 -19.70 0.36 5.80
C VAL A 295 -19.82 0.03 4.32
N TRP A 296 -20.33 -1.16 3.97
CA TRP A 296 -20.42 -1.54 2.57
C TRP A 296 -21.59 -0.86 1.86
N VAL A 297 -21.33 -0.35 0.68
CA VAL A 297 -22.28 0.18 -0.29
C VAL A 297 -21.85 -0.30 -1.67
N ASP A 298 -22.81 -0.72 -2.49
CA ASP A 298 -22.51 -1.14 -3.85
C ASP A 298 -21.93 0.05 -4.65
N PRO A 299 -20.77 -0.09 -5.29
CA PRO A 299 -20.16 0.98 -6.08
C PRO A 299 -21.09 1.64 -7.10
N ILE A 300 -22.05 0.92 -7.67
CA ILE A 300 -23.01 1.50 -8.61
C ILE A 300 -23.98 2.49 -7.94
N ASP A 301 -24.19 2.39 -6.62
CA ASP A 301 -25.12 3.26 -5.90
C ASP A 301 -24.52 4.64 -5.59
N TYR A 302 -23.20 4.83 -5.75
CA TYR A 302 -22.53 6.12 -5.56
C TYR A 302 -21.76 6.61 -6.79
N ILE A 303 -22.05 6.04 -7.96
CA ILE A 303 -21.28 6.38 -9.16
C ILE A 303 -21.44 7.83 -9.60
N ASP A 304 -22.61 8.43 -9.37
CA ASP A 304 -22.86 9.83 -9.69
C ASP A 304 -22.10 10.76 -8.74
N GLU A 305 -22.07 10.46 -7.45
CA GLU A 305 -21.29 11.22 -6.45
C GLU A 305 -19.79 11.11 -6.74
N LEU A 306 -19.32 9.92 -7.11
CA LEU A 306 -17.92 9.72 -7.50
C LEU A 306 -17.58 10.54 -8.75
N ARG A 307 -18.40 10.47 -9.81
CA ARG A 307 -18.21 11.24 -11.04
C ARG A 307 -18.15 12.74 -10.78
N ASN A 308 -19.12 13.26 -10.00
CA ASN A 308 -19.20 14.68 -9.69
C ASN A 308 -17.98 15.14 -8.88
N SER A 309 -17.53 14.34 -7.92
CA SER A 309 -16.35 14.63 -7.09
C SER A 309 -15.06 14.62 -7.89
N VAL A 310 -14.86 13.62 -8.77
CA VAL A 310 -13.70 13.56 -9.66
C VAL A 310 -13.65 14.79 -10.57
N ARG A 311 -14.76 15.14 -11.20
CA ARG A 311 -14.83 16.33 -12.07
C ARG A 311 -14.58 17.63 -11.32
N LEU A 312 -15.15 17.79 -10.12
CA LEU A 312 -14.93 18.96 -9.29
C LEU A 312 -13.44 19.13 -8.94
N LEU A 313 -12.80 18.07 -8.49
CA LEU A 313 -11.38 18.08 -8.16
C LEU A 313 -10.49 18.37 -9.39
N ASP A 314 -10.78 17.73 -10.53
CA ASP A 314 -10.02 17.94 -11.78
C ASP A 314 -10.13 19.36 -12.32
N ILE A 315 -11.33 19.96 -12.33
CA ILE A 315 -11.57 21.34 -12.78
C ILE A 315 -10.80 22.35 -11.93
N HIS A 316 -10.64 22.08 -10.61
CA HIS A 316 -9.88 22.94 -9.70
C HIS A 316 -8.37 22.63 -9.67
N GLY A 317 -7.88 21.78 -10.56
CA GLY A 317 -6.45 21.51 -10.75
C GLY A 317 -5.86 20.51 -9.76
N PHE A 318 -6.67 19.83 -8.96
CA PHE A 318 -6.26 18.68 -8.19
C PHE A 318 -5.99 17.48 -9.12
N ASN A 319 -5.30 16.47 -8.61
CA ASN A 319 -5.04 15.23 -9.32
C ASN A 319 -5.90 14.09 -8.71
N PRO A 320 -7.20 13.98 -9.07
CA PRO A 320 -8.03 12.89 -8.56
C PRO A 320 -7.60 11.55 -9.16
N ARG A 321 -7.64 10.50 -8.35
CA ARG A 321 -7.41 9.12 -8.77
C ARG A 321 -8.49 8.21 -8.19
N ILE A 322 -8.92 7.23 -8.97
CA ILE A 322 -9.92 6.24 -8.55
C ILE A 322 -9.20 4.92 -8.32
N PHE A 323 -9.25 4.44 -7.08
CA PHE A 323 -8.60 3.20 -6.67
C PHE A 323 -9.62 2.12 -6.32
N ASN A 324 -9.28 0.87 -6.53
CA ASN A 324 -10.05 -0.29 -6.07
C ASN A 324 -11.46 -0.40 -6.68
N HIS A 325 -11.64 0.09 -7.90
CA HIS A 325 -12.91 -0.03 -8.62
C HIS A 325 -12.72 -0.78 -9.94
N GLN A 326 -13.75 -1.52 -10.33
CA GLN A 326 -13.80 -2.22 -11.62
C GLN A 326 -14.23 -1.24 -12.72
N LEU A 327 -13.53 -1.24 -13.86
CA LEU A 327 -13.79 -0.31 -14.98
C LEU A 327 -15.21 -0.40 -15.54
N CYS A 328 -15.85 -1.56 -15.45
CA CYS A 328 -17.23 -1.75 -15.90
C CYS A 328 -18.28 -1.08 -15.00
N VAL A 329 -17.93 -0.77 -13.75
CA VAL A 329 -18.81 -0.06 -12.79
C VAL A 329 -18.58 1.45 -12.85
N ILE A 330 -17.36 1.90 -13.16
CA ILE A 330 -17.04 3.32 -13.25
C ILE A 330 -17.71 3.95 -14.48
N ASP A 331 -18.26 5.16 -14.29
CA ASP A 331 -18.79 5.98 -15.39
C ASP A 331 -17.70 6.17 -16.47
N PRO A 332 -18.02 5.96 -17.76
CA PRO A 332 -17.07 6.09 -18.85
C PRO A 332 -16.27 7.40 -18.85
N ASP A 333 -16.90 8.50 -18.46
CA ASP A 333 -16.29 9.84 -18.48
C ASP A 333 -15.14 10.02 -17.47
N ILE A 334 -15.07 9.17 -16.45
CA ILE A 334 -14.04 9.25 -15.40
C ILE A 334 -13.12 8.03 -15.36
N ARG A 335 -13.25 7.08 -16.29
CA ARG A 335 -12.39 5.88 -16.36
C ARG A 335 -10.90 6.22 -16.50
N SER A 336 -10.57 7.33 -17.15
CA SER A 336 -9.18 7.79 -17.30
C SER A 336 -8.50 8.15 -15.98
N PHE A 337 -9.26 8.31 -14.90
CA PHE A 337 -8.74 8.56 -13.55
C PHE A 337 -8.54 7.26 -12.75
N ALA A 338 -9.00 6.12 -13.27
CA ALA A 338 -8.87 4.84 -12.59
C ALA A 338 -7.42 4.32 -12.64
N VAL A 339 -7.01 3.69 -11.55
CA VAL A 339 -5.67 3.13 -11.37
C VAL A 339 -5.79 1.65 -11.00
N ARG A 340 -4.94 0.81 -11.60
CA ARG A 340 -4.74 -0.57 -11.14
C ARG A 340 -3.99 -0.54 -9.82
N SER A 341 -4.72 -0.42 -8.73
CA SER A 341 -4.18 -0.17 -7.38
C SER A 341 -4.14 -1.40 -6.48
N ILE A 342 -4.81 -2.47 -6.88
CA ILE A 342 -4.81 -3.73 -6.11
C ILE A 342 -3.48 -4.43 -6.37
N SER A 343 -2.77 -4.72 -5.29
CA SER A 343 -1.49 -5.44 -5.35
C SER A 343 -1.66 -6.78 -6.07
N ASP A 344 -0.67 -7.16 -6.89
CA ASP A 344 -0.67 -8.36 -7.71
C ASP A 344 -1.03 -9.64 -6.94
N TRP A 345 -0.59 -9.75 -5.69
CA TRP A 345 -0.84 -10.88 -4.79
C TRP A 345 -2.23 -10.87 -4.10
N LYS A 346 -2.99 -9.76 -4.22
CA LYS A 346 -4.38 -9.61 -3.74
C LYS A 346 -5.39 -9.54 -4.87
N GLN A 347 -4.92 -9.36 -6.12
CA GLN A 347 -5.76 -9.14 -7.27
C GLN A 347 -6.39 -10.46 -7.73
N ASP A 348 -7.68 -10.42 -8.01
CA ASP A 348 -8.45 -11.54 -8.56
C ASP A 348 -9.40 -11.04 -9.66
N TYR A 349 -9.91 -11.97 -10.47
CA TYR A 349 -10.88 -11.71 -11.51
C TYR A 349 -11.96 -12.79 -11.48
N ASP A 350 -13.22 -12.36 -11.59
CA ASP A 350 -14.36 -13.25 -11.77
C ASP A 350 -14.36 -13.85 -13.18
N GLU A 351 -14.97 -15.03 -13.35
CA GLU A 351 -15.09 -15.72 -14.65
C GLU A 351 -15.75 -14.84 -15.72
N ILE A 352 -16.67 -13.97 -15.36
CA ILE A 352 -17.32 -13.00 -16.27
C ILE A 352 -16.31 -12.01 -16.89
N CYS A 353 -15.13 -11.83 -16.27
CA CYS A 353 -14.08 -10.96 -16.77
C CYS A 353 -13.25 -11.59 -17.88
N ASP A 354 -13.36 -12.88 -18.16
CA ASP A 354 -12.60 -13.57 -19.19
C ASP A 354 -12.95 -13.07 -20.61
N GLU A 355 -14.19 -12.62 -20.81
CA GLU A 355 -14.66 -12.02 -22.06
C GLU A 355 -14.53 -10.48 -22.10
N CYS A 356 -13.94 -9.86 -21.08
CA CYS A 356 -13.86 -8.40 -20.97
C CYS A 356 -12.66 -7.82 -21.72
N ALA A 357 -12.90 -6.95 -22.69
CA ALA A 357 -11.85 -6.29 -23.47
C ALA A 357 -10.96 -5.37 -22.63
N LEU A 358 -11.44 -4.84 -21.50
CA LEU A 358 -10.68 -3.96 -20.60
C LEU A 358 -10.05 -4.69 -19.41
N ARG A 359 -10.09 -6.02 -19.36
CA ARG A 359 -9.46 -6.80 -18.28
C ARG A 359 -7.99 -6.45 -18.06
N PRO A 360 -7.14 -6.26 -19.08
CA PRO A 360 -5.73 -5.92 -18.90
C PRO A 360 -5.49 -4.58 -18.18
N GLU A 361 -6.43 -3.64 -18.32
CA GLU A 361 -6.37 -2.30 -17.73
C GLU A 361 -7.13 -2.19 -16.41
N CYS A 362 -7.98 -3.18 -16.10
CA CYS A 362 -8.84 -3.18 -14.93
C CYS A 362 -8.07 -3.59 -13.67
N GLY A 363 -8.36 -2.90 -12.55
CA GLY A 363 -7.83 -3.27 -11.23
C GLY A 363 -8.34 -4.62 -10.69
N GLY A 364 -9.42 -5.19 -11.28
CA GLY A 364 -9.99 -6.44 -10.81
C GLY A 364 -10.65 -6.31 -9.44
N PHE A 365 -10.62 -7.39 -8.67
CA PHE A 365 -11.18 -7.50 -7.34
C PHE A 365 -10.08 -7.79 -6.32
N PHE A 366 -10.35 -7.45 -5.06
CA PHE A 366 -9.57 -8.02 -3.97
C PHE A 366 -9.91 -9.51 -3.79
N SER A 367 -8.94 -10.34 -3.51
CA SER A 367 -9.17 -11.74 -3.12
C SER A 367 -10.07 -11.89 -1.88
N SER A 368 -10.27 -10.80 -1.11
CA SER A 368 -11.21 -10.71 0.01
C SER A 368 -12.65 -10.34 -0.39
N SER A 369 -12.92 -10.10 -1.68
CA SER A 369 -14.24 -9.66 -2.18
C SER A 369 -15.30 -10.76 -2.25
N GLU A 370 -15.02 -11.96 -1.75
CA GLU A 370 -15.97 -13.08 -1.68
C GLU A 370 -17.31 -12.72 -0.99
N LEU A 371 -17.31 -11.69 -0.11
CA LEU A 371 -18.52 -11.29 0.63
C LEU A 371 -19.51 -10.49 -0.20
N ALA A 372 -19.01 -9.62 -1.09
CA ALA A 372 -19.83 -8.79 -1.96
C ALA A 372 -19.02 -8.23 -3.12
N ILE A 373 -19.65 -8.27 -4.29
CA ILE A 373 -19.22 -7.56 -5.51
C ILE A 373 -20.38 -6.68 -5.99
N SER A 374 -20.07 -5.70 -6.82
CA SER A 374 -21.15 -4.87 -7.38
C SER A 374 -22.07 -5.67 -8.28
N ARG A 375 -23.38 -5.42 -8.17
CA ARG A 375 -24.40 -6.00 -9.07
C ARG A 375 -24.29 -5.49 -10.52
N ALA A 376 -23.48 -4.48 -10.76
CA ALA A 376 -23.28 -3.88 -12.08
C ALA A 376 -22.07 -4.47 -12.83
N ILE A 377 -21.41 -5.50 -12.28
CA ILE A 377 -20.31 -6.18 -12.96
C ILE A 377 -20.80 -6.79 -14.26
N LYS A 378 -20.10 -6.45 -15.35
CA LYS A 378 -20.36 -6.96 -16.71
C LYS A 378 -19.13 -6.87 -17.59
N PRO A 379 -18.94 -7.76 -18.58
CA PRO A 379 -17.84 -7.64 -19.52
C PRO A 379 -18.09 -6.45 -20.47
N LEU A 380 -17.05 -5.67 -20.73
CA LEU A 380 -17.05 -4.62 -21.74
C LEU A 380 -16.50 -5.21 -23.05
N LYS A 381 -17.35 -5.26 -24.10
CA LYS A 381 -17.06 -6.04 -25.31
C LYS A 381 -16.28 -5.27 -26.40
N HIS A 382 -16.21 -3.95 -26.33
CA HIS A 382 -15.53 -3.12 -27.32
C HIS A 382 -14.68 -2.03 -26.67
N MET A 383 -13.51 -1.75 -27.26
CA MET A 383 -12.71 -0.56 -26.90
C MET A 383 -13.46 0.77 -27.23
N GLN A 384 -14.50 0.72 -28.04
CA GLN A 384 -15.36 1.86 -28.37
C GLN A 384 -16.30 2.28 -27.22
N ASP A 385 -16.42 1.46 -26.15
CA ASP A 385 -17.04 1.87 -24.88
C ASP A 385 -16.13 2.81 -24.07
N GLN A 386 -14.95 3.15 -24.60
CA GLN A 386 -14.13 4.25 -24.12
C GLN A 386 -14.62 5.55 -24.79
N PRO A 387 -15.03 6.59 -24.05
CA PRO A 387 -15.02 7.93 -24.58
C PRO A 387 -13.59 8.21 -25.04
N ALA A 388 -13.43 8.85 -26.21
CA ALA A 388 -12.13 9.20 -26.75
C ALA A 388 -11.27 9.77 -25.62
N LEU A 389 -10.23 9.03 -25.27
CA LEU A 389 -9.19 9.53 -24.36
C LEU A 389 -8.73 10.83 -25.00
N LEU A 390 -9.17 11.95 -24.45
CA LEU A 390 -8.52 13.22 -24.67
C LEU A 390 -7.08 12.97 -24.24
N HIS A 391 -6.23 12.70 -25.24
CA HIS A 391 -4.81 12.57 -25.07
C HIS A 391 -4.30 13.84 -24.39
N ARG A 392 -4.35 13.90 -23.07
CA ARG A 392 -3.35 14.66 -22.34
C ARG A 392 -2.05 13.90 -22.68
N LYS A 393 -1.24 14.49 -23.57
CA LYS A 393 0.10 14.03 -23.87
C LYS A 393 0.82 13.84 -22.53
N SER A 394 0.74 12.62 -21.98
CA SER A 394 1.75 12.13 -21.08
C SER A 394 2.88 11.69 -21.98
N ASP A 395 4.02 12.31 -21.83
CA ASP A 395 5.24 11.82 -22.42
C ASP A 395 5.36 10.33 -22.13
N SER A 396 5.65 9.60 -23.19
CA SER A 396 5.72 8.17 -23.31
C SER A 396 6.53 7.50 -22.20
N ASN A 397 6.05 6.34 -21.77
CA ASN A 397 6.67 5.35 -20.91
C ASN A 397 6.59 5.60 -19.40
N THR A 398 5.44 5.28 -18.81
CA THR A 398 5.45 4.86 -17.40
C THR A 398 4.28 3.91 -17.17
N ASP A 399 4.58 2.64 -16.97
CA ASP A 399 3.74 1.73 -16.19
C ASP A 399 3.53 2.38 -14.81
N VAL A 400 2.30 2.80 -14.55
CA VAL A 400 1.98 3.56 -13.34
C VAL A 400 1.80 2.60 -12.18
N SER A 401 2.86 2.36 -11.41
CA SER A 401 2.71 1.82 -10.06
C SER A 401 1.91 2.80 -9.19
N PRO A 402 1.24 2.37 -8.12
CA PRO A 402 0.54 3.25 -7.18
C PRO A 402 1.42 4.40 -6.63
N ALA A 403 2.71 4.31 -6.78
CA ALA A 403 3.71 5.29 -6.33
C ALA A 403 4.38 6.09 -7.45
N SER A 404 4.05 5.89 -8.73
CA SER A 404 4.59 6.74 -9.79
C SER A 404 3.86 8.10 -9.78
N TYR A 405 4.24 8.95 -8.86
CA TYR A 405 3.93 10.37 -8.91
C TYR A 405 4.59 10.95 -10.16
N SER A 406 3.79 11.39 -11.13
CA SER A 406 4.34 12.06 -12.31
C SER A 406 5.09 13.30 -11.84
N ARG A 407 6.40 13.34 -12.06
CA ARG A 407 7.27 14.51 -11.87
C ARG A 407 6.80 15.67 -12.75
N ARG A 408 5.70 16.31 -12.41
CA ARG A 408 5.38 17.65 -12.91
C ARG A 408 6.17 18.63 -12.08
N ARG A 409 7.39 18.91 -12.52
CA ARG A 409 8.17 20.05 -12.04
C ARG A 409 7.36 21.33 -12.25
N LEU A 410 6.74 21.82 -11.20
CA LEU A 410 6.67 23.25 -10.99
C LEU A 410 8.12 23.66 -10.67
N LYS A 411 8.79 24.30 -11.64
CA LYS A 411 10.10 24.93 -11.40
C LYS A 411 9.89 26.08 -10.41
N VAL A 412 9.87 25.78 -9.15
CA VAL A 412 10.17 26.72 -8.09
C VAL A 412 11.55 26.31 -7.60
N SER A 413 12.55 27.12 -7.97
CA SER A 413 13.93 26.95 -7.53
C SER A 413 14.05 27.36 -6.06
N VAL A 414 13.72 26.46 -5.18
CA VAL A 414 14.12 26.50 -3.76
C VAL A 414 14.50 25.08 -3.42
N ASP A 415 15.74 24.89 -3.06
CA ASP A 415 16.27 23.61 -2.63
C ASP A 415 15.73 23.33 -1.21
N PRO A 416 14.78 22.41 -0.99
CA PRO A 416 14.09 22.27 0.29
C PRO A 416 14.90 21.48 1.33
N CYS A 417 16.03 20.90 0.93
CA CYS A 417 16.87 20.06 1.81
C CYS A 417 18.18 20.75 2.25
N ASN A 418 18.35 22.08 2.07
CA ASN A 418 19.45 22.88 2.65
C ASN A 418 18.92 23.84 3.69
#